data_6b338cf08e503eec2486a15f9c6bd929
#
_entry.id   6b338cf08e503eec2486a15f9c6bd929
#
_cell.length_a   1.000
_cell.length_b   1.000
_cell.length_c   1.000
_cell.angle_alpha   90.00
_cell.angle_beta   90.00
_cell.angle_gamma   90.00
#
_symmetry.space_group_name_H-M   'P 1'
#
loop_
_entity.id
_entity.type
_entity.pdbx_description
1 polymer ?
#
loop_
_entity_poly.entity_id
_entity_poly.type
_entity_poly.pdbx_seq_one_letter_code
_entity_poly.pdbx_strand_id
1 'polypeptide(L)'
;MRRSAFPVALLGFFCLIVLGGCSITTHDKGDGKNDDVDIRTPFGSLSVKENASNVKDTGLSLYPGARTKKDDDDGHHSANVNISSSLFGLKVVALKYQSDDSSDKVLAFYRKEMGKYGKVVDCTGSFNMNFHHRDKDAEVTCDDHSGPDHEYKEELKVGTENNQRVVAIKPRSNGSDFTLVYVRAWDAKEMN
;
A
#
# COMPACT_ATOMS: atom_id res chain seq x y z
N MET A 1 -17.82 28.33 -61.67
CA MET A 1 -16.94 28.36 -60.51
C MET A 1 -17.73 27.92 -59.26
N ARG A 2 -17.66 26.62 -58.89
CA ARG A 2 -18.31 26.06 -57.70
C ARG A 2 -17.27 26.02 -56.60
N ARG A 3 -17.45 26.84 -55.54
CA ARG A 3 -16.61 26.82 -54.37
C ARG A 3 -17.10 25.73 -53.43
N SER A 4 -16.27 24.72 -53.22
CA SER A 4 -16.44 23.63 -52.27
C SER A 4 -16.31 24.17 -50.84
N ALA A 5 -17.42 24.20 -50.06
CA ALA A 5 -17.46 24.59 -48.67
C ALA A 5 -17.64 23.37 -47.75
N PHE A 6 -16.72 22.39 -47.81
CA PHE A 6 -16.84 21.13 -47.02
C PHE A 6 -15.51 20.63 -46.42
N PRO A 7 -14.76 21.43 -45.65
CA PRO A 7 -13.97 20.74 -44.65
C PRO A 7 -13.96 21.33 -43.23
N VAL A 8 -14.69 22.42 -42.95
CA VAL A 8 -14.59 23.08 -41.61
C VAL A 8 -15.49 22.44 -40.56
N ALA A 9 -16.60 21.79 -40.97
CA ALA A 9 -17.53 21.14 -40.02
C ALA A 9 -16.99 19.83 -39.39
N LEU A 10 -16.04 19.12 -40.08
CA LEU A 10 -15.50 17.87 -39.55
C LEU A 10 -14.41 18.07 -38.47
N LEU A 11 -13.71 19.20 -38.48
CA LEU A 11 -12.67 19.51 -37.50
C LEU A 11 -13.27 19.93 -36.17
N GLY A 12 -14.46 20.52 -36.14
CA GLY A 12 -15.15 20.96 -34.91
C GLY A 12 -15.73 19.80 -34.08
N PHE A 13 -16.06 18.68 -34.74
CA PHE A 13 -16.64 17.53 -34.03
C PHE A 13 -15.57 16.64 -33.36
N PHE A 14 -14.34 16.68 -33.84
CA PHE A 14 -13.23 15.90 -33.23
C PHE A 14 -12.65 16.55 -31.98
N CYS A 15 -12.81 17.85 -31.80
CA CYS A 15 -12.32 18.58 -30.61
C CYS A 15 -13.22 18.41 -29.38
N LEU A 16 -14.47 17.94 -29.52
CA LEU A 16 -15.44 17.77 -28.41
C LEU A 16 -15.29 16.44 -27.66
N ILE A 17 -14.50 15.48 -28.18
CA ILE A 17 -14.32 14.15 -27.57
C ILE A 17 -13.15 14.14 -26.57
N VAL A 18 -12.29 15.16 -26.52
CA VAL A 18 -11.10 15.21 -25.66
C VAL A 18 -11.36 15.80 -24.26
N LEU A 19 -12.58 16.21 -23.97
CA LEU A 19 -12.99 16.72 -22.63
C LEU A 19 -13.59 15.65 -21.73
N GLY A 20 -13.20 14.38 -21.91
CA GLY A 20 -13.44 13.30 -20.93
C GLY A 20 -12.63 13.58 -19.65
N GLY A 21 -13.27 14.26 -18.70
CA GLY A 21 -12.64 14.88 -17.57
C GLY A 21 -11.86 13.93 -16.66
N CYS A 22 -10.58 14.21 -16.46
CA CYS A 22 -9.88 13.80 -15.28
C CYS A 22 -10.47 14.57 -14.09
N SER A 23 -10.99 13.87 -13.09
CA SER A 23 -11.40 14.47 -11.82
C SER A 23 -10.29 14.24 -10.81
N ILE A 24 -9.70 15.31 -10.30
CA ILE A 24 -8.77 15.28 -9.18
C ILE A 24 -9.50 15.92 -8.00
N THR A 25 -9.72 15.14 -6.95
CA THR A 25 -10.33 15.61 -5.72
C THR A 25 -9.30 15.46 -4.60
N THR A 26 -8.85 16.58 -4.06
CA THR A 26 -8.07 16.65 -2.82
C THR A 26 -9.00 17.08 -1.70
N HIS A 27 -9.09 16.32 -0.63
CA HIS A 27 -9.81 16.69 0.58
C HIS A 27 -8.79 17.15 1.61
N ASP A 28 -8.49 18.45 1.58
CA ASP A 28 -7.76 19.12 2.65
C ASP A 28 -8.76 19.43 3.77
N LYS A 29 -8.65 18.74 4.90
CA LYS A 29 -9.42 19.06 6.11
C LYS A 29 -8.62 20.04 6.97
N GLY A 30 -8.31 21.23 6.47
CA GLY A 30 -7.90 22.46 7.17
C GLY A 30 -7.08 22.41 8.48
N ASP A 31 -6.74 21.24 8.99
CA ASP A 31 -6.02 21.00 10.24
C ASP A 31 -4.67 20.26 10.02
N GLY A 32 -4.20 20.13 8.77
CA GLY A 32 -2.90 19.50 8.45
C GLY A 32 -2.80 18.01 8.79
N LYS A 33 -3.92 17.29 8.92
CA LYS A 33 -3.92 15.94 9.50
C LYS A 33 -4.38 14.81 8.59
N ASN A 34 -4.93 15.06 7.41
CA ASN A 34 -5.36 13.99 6.49
C ASN A 34 -5.40 14.52 5.06
N ASP A 35 -4.38 14.29 4.30
CA ASP A 35 -4.36 14.56 2.87
C ASP A 35 -4.87 13.33 2.10
N ASP A 36 -6.20 13.27 1.91
CA ASP A 36 -6.80 12.26 1.05
C ASP A 36 -6.74 12.75 -0.41
N VAL A 37 -6.16 11.94 -1.30
CA VAL A 37 -6.05 12.22 -2.73
C VAL A 37 -6.83 11.17 -3.50
N ASP A 38 -7.83 11.60 -4.26
CA ASP A 38 -8.58 10.76 -5.20
C ASP A 38 -8.43 11.31 -6.62
N ILE A 39 -7.80 10.53 -7.50
CA ILE A 39 -7.65 10.82 -8.92
C ILE A 39 -8.46 9.81 -9.71
N ARG A 40 -9.36 10.29 -10.56
CA ARG A 40 -10.18 9.45 -11.44
C ARG A 40 -9.98 9.85 -12.89
N THR A 41 -9.67 8.86 -13.72
CA THR A 41 -9.51 9.03 -15.16
C THR A 41 -10.39 8.00 -15.89
N PRO A 42 -10.66 8.16 -17.19
CA PRO A 42 -11.36 7.14 -17.97
C PRO A 42 -10.63 5.77 -18.02
N PHE A 43 -9.33 5.75 -17.66
CA PHE A 43 -8.48 4.56 -17.73
C PHE A 43 -8.21 3.92 -16.37
N GLY A 44 -8.60 4.55 -15.28
CA GLY A 44 -8.38 4.03 -13.93
C GLY A 44 -8.49 5.07 -12.83
N SER A 45 -8.29 4.64 -11.60
CA SER A 45 -8.34 5.49 -10.41
C SER A 45 -7.14 5.25 -9.51
N LEU A 46 -6.69 6.31 -8.83
CA LEU A 46 -5.74 6.27 -7.74
C LEU A 46 -6.41 6.90 -6.52
N SER A 47 -6.43 6.19 -5.41
CA SER A 47 -6.87 6.70 -4.12
C SER A 47 -5.76 6.51 -3.10
N VAL A 48 -5.34 7.60 -2.47
CA VAL A 48 -4.41 7.59 -1.34
C VAL A 48 -5.16 8.17 -0.15
N LYS A 49 -5.22 7.41 0.95
CA LYS A 49 -5.88 7.83 2.19
C LYS A 49 -4.91 7.72 3.35
N GLU A 50 -4.73 8.81 4.03
CA GLU A 50 -3.95 8.86 5.25
C GLU A 50 -4.87 8.74 6.48
N ASN A 51 -4.39 8.03 7.49
CA ASN A 51 -5.09 7.85 8.78
C ASN A 51 -6.51 7.24 8.70
N ALA A 52 -6.92 6.70 7.54
CA ALA A 52 -8.23 6.09 7.34
C ALA A 52 -8.24 4.56 7.45
N SER A 53 -7.06 3.93 7.61
CA SER A 53 -6.93 2.47 7.61
C SER A 53 -7.09 1.88 9.01
N ASN A 54 -7.67 0.68 9.05
CA ASN A 54 -7.84 -0.11 10.26
C ASN A 54 -7.00 -1.39 10.19
N VAL A 55 -6.59 -1.93 11.34
CA VAL A 55 -5.84 -3.19 11.40
C VAL A 55 -6.53 -4.34 10.65
N LYS A 56 -7.87 -4.36 10.63
CA LYS A 56 -8.66 -5.34 9.88
C LYS A 56 -8.38 -5.32 8.37
N ASP A 57 -7.95 -4.18 7.83
CA ASP A 57 -7.61 -4.04 6.41
C ASP A 57 -6.36 -4.83 6.01
N THR A 58 -5.51 -5.16 6.99
CA THR A 58 -4.34 -6.05 6.80
C THR A 58 -4.70 -7.53 6.91
N GLY A 59 -5.87 -7.85 7.48
CA GLY A 59 -6.27 -9.21 7.84
C GLY A 59 -5.58 -9.75 9.09
N LEU A 60 -4.77 -8.95 9.78
CA LEU A 60 -4.08 -9.32 11.03
C LEU A 60 -4.83 -8.79 12.24
N SER A 61 -4.62 -9.43 13.38
CA SER A 61 -5.09 -8.92 14.68
C SER A 61 -4.11 -7.89 15.22
N LEU A 62 -4.61 -6.90 15.97
CA LEU A 62 -3.73 -5.97 16.66
C LEU A 62 -3.06 -6.69 17.85
N TYR A 63 -1.76 -6.45 18.03
CA TYR A 63 -1.03 -6.93 19.20
C TYR A 63 -1.67 -6.39 20.49
N PRO A 64 -1.92 -7.23 21.50
CA PRO A 64 -2.54 -6.78 22.76
C PRO A 64 -1.75 -5.65 23.40
N GLY A 65 -2.43 -4.56 23.77
CA GLY A 65 -1.81 -3.38 24.39
C GLY A 65 -1.04 -2.47 23.41
N ALA A 66 -1.03 -2.77 22.12
CA ALA A 66 -0.42 -1.89 21.14
C ALA A 66 -1.20 -0.59 20.99
N ARG A 67 -0.48 0.48 20.76
CA ARG A 67 -0.98 1.83 20.50
C ARG A 67 -0.54 2.29 19.12
N THR A 68 -1.36 3.07 18.45
CA THR A 68 -0.99 3.72 17.19
C THR A 68 0.24 4.62 17.41
N LYS A 69 1.26 4.43 16.61
CA LYS A 69 2.43 5.32 16.59
C LYS A 69 2.13 6.48 15.66
N LYS A 70 2.22 7.70 16.19
CA LYS A 70 2.23 8.93 15.40
C LYS A 70 3.67 9.29 15.10
N ASP A 71 3.98 9.61 13.85
CA ASP A 71 5.28 10.19 13.52
C ASP A 71 5.34 11.60 14.09
N ASP A 72 6.47 11.95 14.70
CA ASP A 72 6.64 13.21 15.44
C ASP A 72 6.58 14.43 14.51
N ASP A 73 6.92 14.27 13.23
CA ASP A 73 6.99 15.37 12.26
C ASP A 73 5.69 15.59 11.45
N ASP A 74 4.96 14.53 11.07
CA ASP A 74 3.83 14.66 10.14
C ASP A 74 2.49 14.13 10.72
N GLY A 75 2.51 13.47 11.86
CA GLY A 75 1.32 12.93 12.52
C GLY A 75 0.66 11.73 11.79
N HIS A 76 1.28 11.22 10.73
CA HIS A 76 0.77 10.10 9.93
C HIS A 76 1.11 8.75 10.59
N HIS A 77 0.09 7.93 10.85
CA HIS A 77 0.25 6.60 11.43
C HIS A 77 -0.26 5.48 10.54
N SER A 78 -0.89 5.82 9.43
CA SER A 78 -1.35 4.85 8.44
C SER A 78 -1.36 5.42 7.03
N ALA A 79 -1.13 4.54 6.06
CA ALA A 79 -1.29 4.85 4.65
C ALA A 79 -2.11 3.74 3.99
N ASN A 80 -3.04 4.13 3.13
CA ASN A 80 -3.82 3.23 2.28
C ASN A 80 -3.75 3.75 0.85
N VAL A 81 -3.07 3.00 0.00
CA VAL A 81 -2.96 3.30 -1.43
C VAL A 81 -3.76 2.27 -2.20
N ASN A 82 -4.64 2.74 -3.06
CA ASN A 82 -5.43 1.89 -3.94
C ASN A 82 -5.33 2.41 -5.37
N ILE A 83 -4.76 1.60 -6.25
CA ILE A 83 -4.66 1.86 -7.69
C ILE A 83 -5.54 0.84 -8.40
N SER A 84 -6.40 1.30 -9.28
CA SER A 84 -7.26 0.43 -10.09
C SER A 84 -7.32 0.93 -11.52
N SER A 85 -7.05 0.04 -12.47
CA SER A 85 -7.18 0.29 -13.90
C SER A 85 -7.84 -0.90 -14.59
N SER A 86 -8.13 -0.79 -15.88
CA SER A 86 -8.63 -1.92 -16.67
C SER A 86 -7.59 -3.04 -16.90
N LEU A 87 -6.32 -2.79 -16.58
CA LEU A 87 -5.21 -3.72 -16.84
C LEU A 87 -4.65 -4.35 -15.55
N PHE A 88 -4.62 -3.60 -14.46
CA PHE A 88 -4.07 -4.05 -13.17
C PHE A 88 -4.66 -3.27 -12.00
N GLY A 89 -4.53 -3.82 -10.81
CA GLY A 89 -4.79 -3.12 -9.56
C GLY A 89 -3.72 -3.39 -8.52
N LEU A 90 -3.58 -2.45 -7.59
CA LEU A 90 -2.67 -2.53 -6.45
C LEU A 90 -3.35 -1.95 -5.23
N LYS A 91 -3.36 -2.70 -4.13
CA LYS A 91 -3.74 -2.23 -2.80
C LYS A 91 -2.56 -2.36 -1.85
N VAL A 92 -2.20 -1.27 -1.19
CA VAL A 92 -1.20 -1.27 -0.12
C VAL A 92 -1.82 -0.63 1.11
N VAL A 93 -1.73 -1.32 2.24
CA VAL A 93 -2.12 -0.80 3.57
C VAL A 93 -0.90 -0.89 4.46
N ALA A 94 -0.51 0.21 5.09
CA ALA A 94 0.58 0.25 6.05
C ALA A 94 0.11 0.94 7.34
N LEU A 95 0.36 0.33 8.51
CA LEU A 95 -0.11 0.79 9.82
C LEU A 95 1.04 0.74 10.81
N LYS A 96 1.34 1.86 11.46
CA LYS A 96 2.42 1.97 12.45
C LYS A 96 1.87 1.89 13.87
N TYR A 97 2.48 1.03 14.65
CA TYR A 97 2.13 0.80 16.06
C TYR A 97 3.36 0.80 16.96
N GLN A 98 3.12 0.95 18.23
CA GLN A 98 4.10 0.79 19.29
C GLN A 98 3.55 -0.07 20.42
N SER A 99 4.44 -0.81 21.09
CA SER A 99 4.16 -1.63 22.27
C SER A 99 5.23 -1.42 23.32
N ASP A 100 4.87 -1.59 24.60
CA ASP A 100 5.82 -1.59 25.70
C ASP A 100 6.50 -2.97 25.88
N ASP A 101 6.04 -3.98 25.13
CA ASP A 101 6.67 -5.29 25.08
C ASP A 101 7.88 -5.32 24.12
N SER A 102 8.81 -6.25 24.38
CA SER A 102 9.99 -6.46 23.55
C SER A 102 9.64 -6.94 22.15
N SER A 103 10.53 -6.70 21.18
CA SER A 103 10.38 -7.17 19.79
C SER A 103 10.15 -8.68 19.72
N ASP A 104 10.83 -9.49 20.53
CA ASP A 104 10.67 -10.95 20.55
C ASP A 104 9.24 -11.39 20.86
N LYS A 105 8.55 -10.71 21.79
CA LYS A 105 7.16 -11.02 22.13
C LYS A 105 6.22 -10.66 20.97
N VAL A 106 6.44 -9.50 20.35
CA VAL A 106 5.67 -9.04 19.20
C VAL A 106 5.88 -9.96 18.01
N LEU A 107 7.13 -10.38 17.73
CA LEU A 107 7.48 -11.37 16.71
C LEU A 107 6.78 -12.70 16.95
N ALA A 108 6.84 -13.24 18.17
CA ALA A 108 6.22 -14.53 18.49
C ALA A 108 4.70 -14.50 18.27
N PHE A 109 4.05 -13.39 18.62
CA PHE A 109 2.63 -13.20 18.36
C PHE A 109 2.33 -13.19 16.87
N TYR A 110 3.02 -12.36 16.09
CA TYR A 110 2.75 -12.24 14.66
C TYR A 110 3.18 -13.47 13.87
N ARG A 111 4.23 -14.18 14.26
CA ARG A 111 4.59 -15.46 13.65
C ARG A 111 3.43 -16.47 13.74
N LYS A 112 2.75 -16.54 14.88
CA LYS A 112 1.56 -17.38 15.06
C LYS A 112 0.36 -16.85 14.27
N GLU A 113 0.14 -15.54 14.33
CA GLU A 113 -1.00 -14.88 13.67
C GLU A 113 -0.92 -14.99 12.15
N MET A 114 0.27 -14.81 11.58
CA MET A 114 0.53 -14.91 10.14
C MET A 114 0.52 -16.34 9.61
N GLY A 115 0.78 -17.33 10.48
CA GLY A 115 0.77 -18.75 10.11
C GLY A 115 -0.54 -19.26 9.50
N LYS A 116 -1.67 -18.56 9.70
CA LYS A 116 -2.95 -18.86 9.04
C LYS A 116 -2.99 -18.54 7.54
N TYR A 117 -2.04 -17.76 7.06
CA TYR A 117 -1.94 -17.35 5.65
C TYR A 117 -0.91 -18.16 4.85
N GLY A 118 -0.16 -19.05 5.50
CA GLY A 118 0.83 -19.89 4.87
C GLY A 118 2.13 -19.99 5.66
N LYS A 119 3.20 -20.39 4.99
CA LYS A 119 4.54 -20.48 5.58
C LYS A 119 5.08 -19.09 5.87
N VAL A 120 5.36 -18.79 7.13
CA VAL A 120 5.97 -17.53 7.54
C VAL A 120 7.47 -17.59 7.27
N VAL A 121 7.98 -16.59 6.58
CA VAL A 121 9.41 -16.38 6.32
C VAL A 121 9.94 -15.33 7.29
N ASP A 122 11.03 -15.64 7.95
CA ASP A 122 11.71 -14.80 8.93
C ASP A 122 12.90 -14.13 8.25
N CYS A 123 12.84 -12.81 8.08
CA CYS A 123 13.86 -12.03 7.40
C CYS A 123 14.53 -11.08 8.39
N THR A 124 15.87 -11.08 8.39
CA THR A 124 16.66 -10.20 9.24
C THR A 124 17.27 -9.11 8.37
N GLY A 125 17.00 -7.84 8.69
CA GLY A 125 17.85 -6.75 8.22
C GLY A 125 17.34 -5.88 7.09
N SER A 126 16.17 -6.08 6.48
CA SER A 126 15.69 -5.13 5.46
C SER A 126 14.21 -5.22 5.15
N PHE A 127 13.48 -4.13 5.37
CA PHE A 127 12.19 -3.94 4.74
C PHE A 127 12.42 -3.37 3.33
N ASN A 128 12.17 -4.20 2.32
CA ASN A 128 12.19 -3.76 0.93
C ASN A 128 10.95 -4.30 0.20
N MET A 129 10.11 -3.42 -0.30
CA MET A 129 9.02 -3.78 -1.20
C MET A 129 9.54 -3.75 -2.65
N ASN A 130 10.36 -4.72 -3.01
CA ASN A 130 10.75 -4.90 -4.40
C ASN A 130 9.70 -5.74 -5.12
N PHE A 131 8.90 -5.10 -5.94
CA PHE A 131 8.05 -5.78 -6.92
C PHE A 131 8.93 -6.26 -8.08
N HIS A 132 9.65 -7.34 -7.88
CA HIS A 132 10.35 -7.97 -8.97
C HIS A 132 9.33 -8.69 -9.87
N HIS A 133 9.63 -8.78 -11.14
CA HIS A 133 8.88 -9.55 -12.15
C HIS A 133 9.11 -11.06 -11.93
N ARG A 134 8.83 -11.54 -10.72
CA ARG A 134 8.77 -12.97 -10.39
C ARG A 134 7.38 -13.50 -10.73
N ASP A 135 7.27 -14.81 -10.78
CA ASP A 135 5.98 -15.47 -10.87
C ASP A 135 5.08 -14.94 -9.74
N LYS A 136 3.95 -14.33 -10.10
CA LYS A 136 3.04 -13.67 -9.18
C LYS A 136 2.49 -14.61 -8.08
N ASP A 137 2.49 -15.90 -8.36
CA ASP A 137 2.06 -16.95 -7.43
C ASP A 137 3.23 -17.54 -6.62
N ALA A 138 4.47 -17.07 -6.84
CA ALA A 138 5.62 -17.50 -6.06
C ALA A 138 5.46 -17.09 -4.59
N GLU A 139 5.83 -17.98 -3.67
CA GLU A 139 5.90 -17.66 -2.25
C GLU A 139 6.89 -16.52 -2.00
N VAL A 140 6.56 -15.65 -1.04
CA VAL A 140 7.46 -14.57 -0.62
C VAL A 140 8.76 -15.12 -0.08
N THR A 141 9.86 -14.43 -0.37
CA THR A 141 11.22 -14.74 0.12
C THR A 141 11.83 -13.52 0.78
N CYS A 142 12.92 -13.71 1.52
CA CYS A 142 13.74 -12.59 1.96
C CYS A 142 14.53 -12.02 0.78
N ASP A 143 14.58 -10.71 0.66
CA ASP A 143 15.41 -10.05 -0.32
C ASP A 143 16.83 -9.89 0.24
N ASP A 144 17.86 -10.30 -0.53
CA ASP A 144 19.27 -10.29 -0.13
C ASP A 144 19.92 -8.88 -0.15
N HIS A 145 19.11 -7.83 -0.20
CA HIS A 145 19.61 -6.46 -0.30
C HIS A 145 19.78 -5.83 1.07
N SER A 146 20.94 -6.03 1.65
CA SER A 146 21.44 -5.28 2.81
C SER A 146 21.89 -3.88 2.39
N GLY A 147 20.97 -2.90 2.37
CA GLY A 147 21.32 -1.49 2.26
C GLY A 147 21.73 -0.91 3.63
N PRO A 148 22.46 0.21 3.69
CA PRO A 148 22.98 0.78 4.94
C PRO A 148 21.93 1.41 5.87
N ASP A 149 20.71 1.65 5.41
CA ASP A 149 19.65 2.35 6.16
C ASP A 149 18.54 1.40 6.63
N HIS A 150 18.87 0.46 7.54
CA HIS A 150 17.89 -0.48 8.08
C HIS A 150 17.20 0.10 9.32
N GLU A 151 16.07 0.75 9.11
CA GLU A 151 15.24 1.22 10.23
C GLU A 151 14.64 0.05 11.02
N TYR A 152 14.28 -1.05 10.34
CA TYR A 152 13.71 -2.26 10.94
C TYR A 152 14.75 -3.39 10.98
N LYS A 153 14.87 -4.07 12.13
CA LYS A 153 15.86 -5.14 12.32
C LYS A 153 15.30 -6.53 12.05
N GLU A 154 13.99 -6.69 12.17
CA GLU A 154 13.31 -7.98 12.12
C GLU A 154 12.05 -7.84 11.28
N GLU A 155 11.83 -8.79 10.38
CA GLU A 155 10.72 -8.78 9.45
C GLU A 155 10.15 -10.19 9.29
N LEU A 156 8.82 -10.29 9.32
CA LEU A 156 8.07 -11.50 8.98
C LEU A 156 7.31 -11.26 7.69
N LYS A 157 7.41 -12.20 6.75
CA LYS A 157 6.63 -12.20 5.49
C LYS A 157 5.80 -13.47 5.38
N VAL A 158 4.61 -13.37 4.77
CA VAL A 158 3.77 -14.52 4.43
C VAL A 158 2.93 -14.23 3.21
N GLY A 159 2.67 -15.25 2.42
CA GLY A 159 1.84 -15.21 1.22
C GLY A 159 2.62 -15.35 -0.07
N THR A 160 2.14 -14.71 -1.12
CA THR A 160 2.77 -14.70 -2.44
C THR A 160 3.19 -13.29 -2.84
N GLU A 161 3.99 -13.16 -3.88
CA GLU A 161 4.44 -11.86 -4.41
C GLU A 161 3.27 -10.88 -4.66
N ASN A 162 2.10 -11.40 -5.06
CA ASN A 162 0.91 -10.59 -5.32
C ASN A 162 -0.04 -10.43 -4.14
N ASN A 163 0.09 -11.22 -3.09
CA ASN A 163 -0.82 -11.20 -1.95
C ASN A 163 -0.05 -11.53 -0.68
N GLN A 164 0.59 -10.54 -0.10
CA GLN A 164 1.47 -10.72 1.03
C GLN A 164 1.10 -9.86 2.23
N ARG A 165 1.50 -10.35 3.38
CA ARG A 165 1.50 -9.61 4.64
C ARG A 165 2.91 -9.54 5.17
N VAL A 166 3.27 -8.37 5.66
CA VAL A 166 4.59 -8.11 6.23
C VAL A 166 4.40 -7.48 7.61
N VAL A 167 5.23 -7.91 8.54
CA VAL A 167 5.35 -7.29 9.86
C VAL A 167 6.81 -6.93 10.07
N ALA A 168 7.11 -5.65 10.07
CA ALA A 168 8.46 -5.12 10.29
C ALA A 168 8.57 -4.55 11.71
N ILE A 169 9.60 -4.92 12.46
CA ILE A 169 9.75 -4.60 13.89
C ILE A 169 11.08 -3.91 14.15
N LYS A 170 11.02 -2.84 14.95
CA LYS A 170 12.16 -2.07 15.43
C LYS A 170 12.18 -2.07 16.95
N PRO A 171 13.22 -2.65 17.59
CA PRO A 171 13.40 -2.55 19.03
C PRO A 171 13.57 -1.09 19.48
N ARG A 172 13.00 -0.76 20.64
CA ARG A 172 13.23 0.50 21.37
C ARG A 172 13.80 0.22 22.74
N SER A 173 14.32 1.25 23.41
CA SER A 173 14.79 1.15 24.80
C SER A 173 13.69 0.64 25.75
N ASN A 174 12.44 1.07 25.50
CA ASN A 174 11.27 0.65 26.29
C ASN A 174 10.20 0.08 25.34
N GLY A 175 10.39 -1.18 24.89
CA GLY A 175 9.42 -1.84 24.03
C GLY A 175 9.84 -1.96 22.57
N SER A 176 8.88 -1.87 21.66
CA SER A 176 9.10 -2.00 20.24
C SER A 176 8.14 -1.13 19.42
N ASP A 177 8.60 -0.66 18.28
CA ASP A 177 7.79 -0.13 17.20
C ASP A 177 7.60 -1.21 16.15
N PHE A 178 6.43 -1.25 15.52
CA PHE A 178 6.19 -2.20 14.45
C PHE A 178 5.20 -1.66 13.41
N THR A 179 5.38 -2.13 12.18
CA THR A 179 4.54 -1.77 11.05
C THR A 179 3.89 -3.03 10.49
N LEU A 180 2.57 -2.98 10.34
CA LEU A 180 1.79 -4.00 9.66
C LEU A 180 1.57 -3.55 8.23
N VAL A 181 1.93 -4.39 7.26
CA VAL A 181 1.73 -4.10 5.84
C VAL A 181 0.94 -5.21 5.18
N TYR A 182 0.00 -4.83 4.35
CA TYR A 182 -0.72 -5.71 3.43
C TYR A 182 -0.56 -5.19 2.02
N VAL A 183 -0.13 -6.06 1.13
CA VAL A 183 0.01 -5.75 -0.29
C VAL A 183 -0.81 -6.76 -1.08
N ARG A 184 -1.62 -6.27 -2.00
CA ARG A 184 -2.30 -7.09 -2.99
C ARG A 184 -2.21 -6.43 -4.36
N ALA A 185 -1.62 -7.14 -5.31
CA ALA A 185 -1.66 -6.78 -6.72
C ALA A 185 -2.52 -7.80 -7.47
N TRP A 186 -3.23 -7.36 -8.51
CA TRP A 186 -4.05 -8.22 -9.37
C TRP A 186 -4.01 -7.70 -10.80
N ASP A 187 -4.20 -8.59 -11.77
CA ASP A 187 -4.33 -8.26 -13.18
C ASP A 187 -5.80 -8.25 -13.65
N ALA A 188 -6.03 -7.87 -14.90
CA ALA A 188 -7.37 -7.79 -15.49
C ALA A 188 -8.13 -9.14 -15.47
N LYS A 189 -7.42 -10.28 -15.42
CA LYS A 189 -8.03 -11.61 -15.41
C LYS A 189 -8.65 -11.96 -14.05
N GLU A 190 -8.15 -11.34 -12.98
CA GLU A 190 -8.63 -11.56 -11.61
C GLU A 190 -9.78 -10.62 -11.24
N MET A 191 -10.15 -9.68 -12.13
CA MET A 191 -11.23 -8.71 -11.92
C MET A 191 -12.59 -9.18 -12.44
N ASN A 192 -12.65 -10.30 -13.17
CA ASN A 192 -13.89 -10.89 -13.74
C ASN A 192 -14.43 -12.05 -12.90
#